data_3831214836f6fddad75e63c6295410a3
#
_entry.id   3831214836f6fddad75e63c6295410a3
#
_cell.length_a   1.000
_cell.length_b   1.000
_cell.length_c   1.000
_cell.angle_alpha   90.00
_cell.angle_beta   90.00
_cell.angle_gamma   90.00
#
_symmetry.space_group_name_H-M   'P 1'
#
loop_
_entity.id
_entity.type
_entity.pdbx_description
1 polymer ?
#
loop_
_entity_poly.entity_id
_entity_poly.type
_entity_poly.pdbx_seq_one_letter_code
_entity_poly.pdbx_strand_id
1 'polypeptide(L)'
;ARWMDSMREADRVIVLDTGSDDGTPEALSALGAEVTTETVAPWRFDTARNRSLALVPEDADICVCTDLDETFRPGWREAVERAWQSGAQRLRYRYTWSFNPDGSEGVVFWIDKIHARHGFRWVNPVHEVLAHDGPCPTAFAEGVQLDHHPDAGKSRAQYLPLLELAVREDPHNDRNMHYLGREYLFAGNWQACADTLRRHLAMPEAAWADERCASMRFLARAEQMLGHETNAEQWHLRACAEAPHLREPWLDYARFLYRREDFDGMVFLARKALSIGERPRSYI
;
A
#
# COMPACT_ATOMS: atom_id res chain seq x y z
N ALA A 1 -7.89 22.19 5.81
CA ALA A 1 -7.26 22.78 7.02
C ALA A 1 -6.32 21.76 7.70
N ARG A 2 -6.82 20.62 8.22
CA ARG A 2 -6.03 19.63 8.99
C ARG A 2 -4.74 19.19 8.29
N TRP A 3 -4.78 18.87 6.99
CA TRP A 3 -3.61 18.48 6.21
C TRP A 3 -2.57 19.61 6.16
N MET A 4 -2.98 20.84 5.81
CA MET A 4 -2.09 22.01 5.78
C MET A 4 -1.50 22.31 7.15
N ASP A 5 -2.25 22.11 8.24
CA ASP A 5 -1.73 22.28 9.60
C ASP A 5 -0.58 21.31 9.89
N SER A 6 -0.64 20.08 9.38
CA SER A 6 0.42 19.08 9.53
C SER A 6 1.65 19.37 8.65
N MET A 7 1.48 20.17 7.57
CA MET A 7 2.56 20.55 6.64
C MET A 7 3.33 21.82 7.09
N ARG A 8 2.98 22.46 8.21
CA ARG A 8 3.61 23.71 8.69
C ARG A 8 5.11 23.63 8.92
N GLU A 9 5.64 22.41 9.09
CA GLU A 9 7.07 22.19 9.28
C GLU A 9 7.83 22.14 7.93
N ALA A 10 7.14 22.08 6.79
CA ALA A 10 7.76 22.11 5.46
C ALA A 10 8.16 23.54 5.07
N ASP A 11 9.26 23.69 4.30
CA ASP A 11 9.67 24.99 3.77
C ASP A 11 8.69 25.49 2.69
N ARG A 12 8.15 24.55 1.88
CA ARG A 12 7.18 24.82 0.81
C ARG A 12 6.18 23.68 0.73
N VAL A 13 4.95 24.04 0.41
CA VAL A 13 3.86 23.08 0.17
C VAL A 13 3.38 23.26 -1.26
N ILE A 14 3.65 22.28 -2.11
CA ILE A 14 3.36 22.31 -3.54
C ILE A 14 2.29 21.26 -3.82
N VAL A 15 1.21 21.67 -4.49
CA VAL A 15 0.06 20.83 -4.79
C VAL A 15 -0.22 20.84 -6.28
N LEU A 16 -0.31 19.66 -6.87
CA LEU A 16 -0.91 19.45 -8.17
C LEU A 16 -2.38 19.07 -7.97
N ASP A 17 -3.27 19.98 -8.28
CA ASP A 17 -4.71 19.68 -8.38
C ASP A 17 -5.01 19.06 -9.75
N THR A 18 -5.73 17.93 -9.77
CA THR A 18 -6.00 17.20 -11.02
C THR A 18 -7.40 17.44 -11.59
N GLY A 19 -8.04 18.52 -11.16
CA GLY A 19 -9.33 18.98 -11.65
C GLY A 19 -10.45 18.87 -10.62
N SER A 20 -10.19 19.28 -9.38
CA SER A 20 -11.22 19.38 -8.33
C SER A 20 -12.21 20.51 -8.65
N ASP A 21 -13.48 20.28 -8.37
CA ASP A 21 -14.59 21.22 -8.56
C ASP A 21 -15.29 21.61 -7.24
N ASP A 22 -14.70 21.23 -6.10
CA ASP A 22 -15.24 21.39 -4.74
C ASP A 22 -14.65 22.58 -3.97
N GLY A 23 -13.87 23.48 -4.63
CA GLY A 23 -13.17 24.60 -4.00
C GLY A 23 -11.89 24.23 -3.25
N THR A 24 -11.41 23.00 -3.38
CA THR A 24 -10.16 22.54 -2.75
C THR A 24 -8.94 23.37 -3.19
N PRO A 25 -8.72 23.70 -4.50
CA PRO A 25 -7.58 24.51 -4.95
C PRO A 25 -7.52 25.88 -4.28
N GLU A 26 -8.65 26.59 -4.25
CA GLU A 26 -8.78 27.93 -3.65
C GLU A 26 -8.52 27.88 -2.14
N ALA A 27 -9.07 26.88 -1.47
CA ALA A 27 -8.88 26.70 -0.02
C ALA A 27 -7.42 26.41 0.33
N LEU A 28 -6.72 25.59 -0.46
CA LEU A 28 -5.29 25.29 -0.24
C LEU A 28 -4.41 26.51 -0.52
N SER A 29 -4.68 27.26 -1.60
CA SER A 29 -3.97 28.50 -1.94
C SER A 29 -4.15 29.55 -0.82
N ALA A 30 -5.36 29.72 -0.28
CA ALA A 30 -5.64 30.61 0.84
C ALA A 30 -4.90 30.23 2.13
N LEU A 31 -4.53 28.96 2.29
CA LEU A 31 -3.74 28.46 3.40
C LEU A 31 -2.22 28.50 3.15
N GLY A 32 -1.78 29.00 1.99
CA GLY A 32 -0.38 29.20 1.66
C GLY A 32 0.27 28.08 0.84
N ALA A 33 -0.50 27.13 0.30
CA ALA A 33 0.03 26.17 -0.64
C ALA A 33 0.21 26.80 -2.03
N GLU A 34 1.25 26.35 -2.74
CA GLU A 34 1.48 26.63 -4.16
C GLU A 34 0.69 25.62 -5.00
N VAL A 35 -0.47 26.03 -5.51
CA VAL A 35 -1.39 25.14 -6.22
C VAL A 35 -1.28 25.34 -7.71
N THR A 36 -1.08 24.25 -8.45
CA THR A 36 -1.18 24.19 -9.91
C THR A 36 -2.29 23.22 -10.27
N THR A 37 -3.20 23.63 -11.17
CA THR A 37 -4.26 22.75 -11.67
C THR A 37 -3.91 22.23 -13.05
N GLU A 38 -3.91 20.91 -13.24
CA GLU A 38 -3.65 20.25 -14.51
C GLU A 38 -4.44 18.96 -14.64
N THR A 39 -5.19 18.79 -15.74
CA THR A 39 -5.92 17.56 -16.00
C THR A 39 -4.98 16.44 -16.46
N VAL A 40 -5.06 15.28 -15.82
CA VAL A 40 -4.34 14.06 -16.20
C VAL A 40 -5.30 13.13 -16.96
N ALA A 41 -5.11 13.02 -18.28
CA ALA A 41 -5.93 12.16 -19.13
C ALA A 41 -5.05 11.35 -20.11
N PRO A 42 -5.19 10.02 -20.20
CA PRO A 42 -5.98 9.18 -19.30
C PRO A 42 -5.45 9.23 -17.87
N TRP A 43 -6.33 8.98 -16.87
CA TRP A 43 -5.94 9.01 -15.48
C TRP A 43 -4.95 7.92 -15.15
N ARG A 44 -3.85 8.30 -14.45
CA ARG A 44 -2.82 7.42 -13.90
C ARG A 44 -2.22 8.09 -12.67
N PHE A 45 -2.07 7.34 -11.58
CA PHE A 45 -1.48 7.88 -10.34
C PHE A 45 0.00 8.20 -10.51
N ASP A 46 0.79 7.34 -11.16
CA ASP A 46 2.21 7.59 -11.43
C ASP A 46 2.44 8.86 -12.26
N THR A 47 1.61 9.10 -13.27
CA THR A 47 1.66 10.32 -14.10
C THR A 47 1.37 11.56 -13.27
N ALA A 48 0.30 11.53 -12.45
CA ALA A 48 -0.06 12.65 -11.58
C ALA A 48 1.07 12.95 -10.58
N ARG A 49 1.62 11.93 -9.93
CA ARG A 49 2.73 12.09 -8.98
C ARG A 49 4.01 12.59 -9.64
N ASN A 50 4.36 12.12 -10.83
CA ASN A 50 5.53 12.62 -11.56
C ASN A 50 5.36 14.07 -12.00
N ARG A 51 4.15 14.50 -12.41
CA ARG A 51 3.87 15.90 -12.70
C ARG A 51 3.95 16.76 -11.43
N SER A 52 3.41 16.28 -10.31
CA SER A 52 3.57 16.95 -9.01
C SER A 52 5.05 17.06 -8.61
N LEU A 53 5.83 16.01 -8.77
CA LEU A 53 7.27 16.02 -8.49
C LEU A 53 8.01 17.03 -9.40
N ALA A 54 7.60 17.17 -10.65
CA ALA A 54 8.21 18.13 -11.58
C ALA A 54 7.99 19.62 -11.17
N LEU A 55 6.97 19.93 -10.37
CA LEU A 55 6.72 21.26 -9.83
C LEU A 55 7.65 21.61 -8.65
N VAL A 56 8.27 20.61 -8.02
CA VAL A 56 9.21 20.85 -6.92
C VAL A 56 10.48 21.47 -7.48
N PRO A 57 11.00 22.59 -6.91
CA PRO A 57 12.23 23.23 -7.35
C PRO A 57 13.42 22.26 -7.41
N GLU A 58 14.33 22.51 -8.35
CA GLU A 58 15.50 21.66 -8.55
C GLU A 58 16.53 21.75 -7.42
N ASP A 59 16.49 22.83 -6.64
CA ASP A 59 17.33 23.07 -5.47
C ASP A 59 16.77 22.52 -4.16
N ALA A 60 15.63 21.84 -4.20
CA ALA A 60 15.08 21.14 -3.05
C ALA A 60 15.91 19.89 -2.71
N ASP A 61 16.26 19.69 -1.45
CA ASP A 61 17.02 18.52 -0.99
C ASP A 61 16.10 17.30 -0.83
N ILE A 62 14.96 17.50 -0.18
CA ILE A 62 14.07 16.44 0.28
C ILE A 62 12.64 16.69 -0.19
N CYS A 63 12.05 15.70 -0.84
CA CYS A 63 10.65 15.65 -1.18
C CYS A 63 9.88 14.78 -0.18
N VAL A 64 8.78 15.30 0.34
CA VAL A 64 7.86 14.60 1.25
C VAL A 64 6.52 14.49 0.57
N CYS A 65 6.19 13.29 0.05
CA CYS A 65 4.94 13.06 -0.68
C CYS A 65 3.84 12.60 0.25
N THR A 66 2.68 13.28 0.19
CA THR A 66 1.47 12.92 0.96
C THR A 66 0.22 13.12 0.14
N ASP A 67 -0.86 12.48 0.55
CA ASP A 67 -2.22 12.72 0.06
C ASP A 67 -2.97 13.64 1.03
N LEU A 68 -4.04 14.32 0.59
CA LEU A 68 -4.79 15.29 1.42
C LEU A 68 -5.53 14.65 2.61
N ASP A 69 -5.67 13.34 2.62
CA ASP A 69 -6.23 12.53 3.69
C ASP A 69 -5.17 11.92 4.63
N GLU A 70 -3.89 12.33 4.48
CA GLU A 70 -2.77 11.92 5.32
C GLU A 70 -2.25 13.12 6.16
N THR A 71 -1.92 12.90 7.43
CA THR A 71 -1.40 13.96 8.30
C THR A 71 -0.19 13.49 9.08
N PHE A 72 0.90 14.26 9.06
CA PHE A 72 2.04 14.02 9.91
C PHE A 72 1.76 14.44 11.36
N ARG A 73 2.34 13.70 12.30
CA ARG A 73 2.41 14.12 13.70
C ARG A 73 3.52 15.18 13.88
N PRO A 74 3.37 16.13 14.79
CA PRO A 74 4.36 17.19 15.01
C PRO A 74 5.78 16.66 15.28
N GLY A 75 6.80 17.42 14.84
CA GLY A 75 8.21 17.05 14.98
C GLY A 75 8.75 16.15 13.87
N TRP A 76 7.95 15.93 12.82
CA TRP A 76 8.35 15.08 11.70
C TRP A 76 9.55 15.64 10.93
N ARG A 77 9.64 16.98 10.76
CA ARG A 77 10.77 17.59 10.06
C ARG A 77 12.10 17.29 10.73
N GLU A 78 12.20 17.54 12.03
CA GLU A 78 13.44 17.27 12.79
C GLU A 78 13.83 15.78 12.70
N ALA A 79 12.85 14.88 12.76
CA ALA A 79 13.10 13.45 12.63
C ALA A 79 13.56 13.06 11.20
N VAL A 80 13.02 13.70 10.16
CA VAL A 80 13.47 13.55 8.77
C VAL A 80 14.90 14.05 8.62
N GLU A 81 15.21 15.27 9.03
CA GLU A 81 16.55 15.86 8.93
C GLU A 81 17.62 15.02 9.67
N ARG A 82 17.30 14.52 10.84
CA ARG A 82 18.17 13.64 11.62
C ARG A 82 18.46 12.31 10.88
N ALA A 83 17.42 11.68 10.30
CA ALA A 83 17.59 10.45 9.54
C ALA A 83 18.34 10.70 8.22
N TRP A 84 18.19 11.87 7.61
CA TRP A 84 18.84 12.27 6.35
C TRP A 84 20.36 12.43 6.50
N GLN A 85 20.83 12.85 7.66
CA GLN A 85 22.27 12.98 7.96
C GLN A 85 23.06 11.67 7.82
N SER A 86 22.39 10.52 7.77
CA SER A 86 23.03 9.23 7.49
C SER A 86 23.52 9.06 6.05
N GLY A 87 23.27 10.03 5.16
CA GLY A 87 23.54 9.94 3.72
C GLY A 87 22.44 9.17 2.96
N ALA A 88 21.26 9.04 3.56
CA ALA A 88 20.12 8.42 2.91
C ALA A 88 19.59 9.27 1.76
N GLN A 89 19.08 8.60 0.73
CA GLN A 89 18.34 9.21 -0.37
C GLN A 89 16.84 8.88 -0.32
N ARG A 90 16.45 7.94 0.52
CA ARG A 90 15.06 7.54 0.79
C ARG A 90 14.90 7.24 2.26
N LEU A 91 13.75 7.61 2.83
CA LEU A 91 13.44 7.30 4.22
C LEU A 91 12.21 6.40 4.30
N ARG A 92 12.30 5.37 5.15
CA ARG A 92 11.16 4.57 5.57
C ARG A 92 10.70 5.06 6.93
N TYR A 93 9.38 5.23 7.06
CA TYR A 93 8.77 5.76 8.26
C TYR A 93 7.44 5.07 8.56
N ARG A 94 6.95 5.28 9.77
CA ARG A 94 5.75 4.62 10.29
C ARG A 94 4.50 5.26 9.69
N TYR A 95 3.57 4.41 9.26
CA TYR A 95 2.30 4.80 8.65
C TYR A 95 1.14 4.07 9.31
N THR A 96 0.19 4.83 9.86
CA THR A 96 -1.07 4.30 10.38
C THR A 96 -2.11 4.35 9.27
N TRP A 97 -2.35 3.20 8.65
CA TRP A 97 -3.34 3.07 7.58
C TRP A 97 -4.78 3.20 8.08
N SER A 98 -5.08 2.68 9.28
CA SER A 98 -6.42 2.72 9.85
C SER A 98 -6.38 2.83 11.35
N PHE A 99 -7.47 3.35 11.92
CA PHE A 99 -7.72 3.41 13.36
C PHE A 99 -8.88 2.50 13.73
N ASN A 100 -8.83 1.95 14.93
CA ASN A 100 -9.94 1.22 15.53
C ASN A 100 -11.04 2.19 15.99
N PRO A 101 -12.27 1.70 16.27
CA PRO A 101 -13.36 2.55 16.77
C PRO A 101 -13.07 3.28 18.09
N ASP A 102 -12.15 2.77 18.90
CA ASP A 102 -11.69 3.38 20.15
C ASP A 102 -10.58 4.43 19.96
N GLY A 103 -10.19 4.71 18.72
CA GLY A 103 -9.12 5.65 18.36
C GLY A 103 -7.71 5.07 18.47
N SER A 104 -7.54 3.82 18.88
CA SER A 104 -6.25 3.15 18.84
C SER A 104 -5.84 2.82 17.40
N GLU A 105 -4.52 2.67 17.17
CA GLU A 105 -3.99 2.33 15.86
C GLU A 105 -4.41 0.90 15.46
N GLY A 106 -4.97 0.77 14.26
CA GLY A 106 -5.37 -0.49 13.67
C GLY A 106 -4.24 -1.11 12.84
N VAL A 107 -4.30 -0.93 11.52
CA VAL A 107 -3.26 -1.40 10.59
C VAL A 107 -2.13 -0.39 10.52
N VAL A 108 -0.90 -0.83 10.83
CA VAL A 108 0.31 0.00 10.84
C VAL A 108 1.44 -0.73 10.12
N PHE A 109 2.14 -0.01 9.24
CA PHE A 109 3.31 -0.53 8.53
C PHE A 109 4.27 0.60 8.17
N TRP A 110 5.39 0.29 7.50
CA TRP A 110 6.38 1.27 7.09
C TRP A 110 6.26 1.56 5.59
N ILE A 111 6.25 2.86 5.25
CA ILE A 111 6.22 3.36 3.86
C ILE A 111 7.45 4.20 3.57
N ASP A 112 7.66 4.56 2.31
CA ASP A 112 8.88 5.22 1.83
C ASP A 112 8.61 6.35 0.83
N LYS A 113 7.64 7.24 1.14
CA LYS A 113 7.27 8.40 0.30
C LYS A 113 8.14 9.67 0.58
N ILE A 114 9.26 9.56 1.33
CA ILE A 114 10.22 10.64 1.57
C ILE A 114 11.52 10.30 0.85
N HIS A 115 11.96 11.18 -0.06
CA HIS A 115 13.08 10.89 -0.95
C HIS A 115 13.84 12.15 -1.40
N ALA A 116 15.04 11.99 -1.94
CA ALA A 116 15.77 13.09 -2.59
C ALA A 116 14.99 13.62 -3.80
N ARG A 117 15.19 14.91 -4.10
CA ARG A 117 14.53 15.54 -5.26
C ARG A 117 14.89 14.88 -6.59
N HIS A 118 16.11 14.40 -6.74
CA HIS A 118 16.63 13.86 -7.98
C HIS A 118 16.81 12.35 -7.95
N GLY A 119 16.79 11.71 -9.14
CA GLY A 119 17.00 10.28 -9.30
C GLY A 119 15.76 9.42 -9.07
N PHE A 120 14.63 10.01 -8.68
CA PHE A 120 13.39 9.32 -8.39
C PHE A 120 12.30 9.58 -9.43
N ARG A 121 11.50 8.57 -9.67
CA ARG A 121 10.24 8.64 -10.44
C ARG A 121 9.19 7.72 -9.85
N TRP A 122 7.95 8.07 -10.01
CA TRP A 122 6.83 7.18 -9.69
C TRP A 122 6.53 6.26 -10.87
N VAL A 123 6.28 5.02 -10.59
CA VAL A 123 5.94 3.97 -11.57
C VAL A 123 4.70 3.21 -11.13
N ASN A 124 4.01 2.60 -12.08
CA ASN A 124 2.75 1.90 -12.00
C ASN A 124 1.52 2.82 -12.00
N PRO A 125 0.54 2.56 -12.88
CA PRO A 125 -0.65 3.40 -13.03
C PRO A 125 -1.54 3.45 -11.78
N VAL A 126 -1.40 2.47 -10.88
CA VAL A 126 -2.04 2.41 -9.56
C VAL A 126 -1.15 1.61 -8.60
N HIS A 127 -1.29 1.82 -7.30
CA HIS A 127 -0.36 1.30 -6.29
C HIS A 127 1.09 1.68 -6.62
N GLU A 128 1.22 2.90 -7.08
CA GLU A 128 2.46 3.50 -7.54
C GLU A 128 3.55 3.46 -6.46
N VAL A 129 4.76 3.24 -6.89
CA VAL A 129 5.94 3.19 -6.03
C VAL A 129 7.04 4.08 -6.57
N LEU A 130 7.92 4.54 -5.68
CA LEU A 130 9.12 5.28 -6.05
C LEU A 130 10.16 4.32 -6.61
N ALA A 131 10.53 4.49 -7.87
CA ALA A 131 11.68 3.86 -8.51
C ALA A 131 12.90 4.80 -8.48
N HIS A 132 14.07 4.24 -8.36
CA HIS A 132 15.35 4.93 -8.43
C HIS A 132 16.33 4.14 -9.31
N ASP A 133 17.07 4.82 -10.16
CA ASP A 133 18.05 4.18 -11.03
C ASP A 133 19.38 3.97 -10.29
N GLY A 134 19.69 2.72 -9.96
CA GLY A 134 20.90 2.32 -9.24
C GLY A 134 20.72 2.20 -7.72
N PRO A 135 21.83 2.10 -6.96
CA PRO A 135 21.77 1.98 -5.50
C PRO A 135 21.08 3.17 -4.85
N CYS A 136 20.15 2.89 -3.96
CA CYS A 136 19.39 3.92 -3.22
C CYS A 136 19.57 3.70 -1.71
N PRO A 137 20.52 4.43 -1.06
CA PRO A 137 20.67 4.39 0.38
C PRO A 137 19.36 4.74 1.07
N THR A 138 18.85 3.81 1.86
CA THR A 138 17.59 3.96 2.56
C THR A 138 17.79 3.86 4.06
N ALA A 139 17.24 4.81 4.82
CA ALA A 139 17.29 4.79 6.29
C ALA A 139 15.87 4.75 6.87
N PHE A 140 15.78 4.37 8.16
CA PHE A 140 14.54 4.45 8.92
C PHE A 140 14.48 5.79 9.67
N ALA A 141 13.43 6.55 9.44
CA ALA A 141 13.14 7.78 10.16
C ALA A 141 12.24 7.47 11.36
N GLU A 142 12.84 6.96 12.42
CA GLU A 142 12.14 6.72 13.68
C GLU A 142 11.71 8.07 14.28
N GLY A 143 10.44 8.19 14.64
CA GLY A 143 9.83 9.45 15.08
C GLY A 143 9.02 10.16 13.99
N VAL A 144 9.13 9.77 12.72
CA VAL A 144 8.19 10.19 11.68
C VAL A 144 6.98 9.27 11.69
N GLN A 145 5.81 9.87 11.87
CA GLN A 145 4.52 9.18 11.87
C GLN A 145 3.54 9.90 10.95
N LEU A 146 3.01 9.16 9.98
CA LEU A 146 1.94 9.62 9.08
C LEU A 146 0.66 8.86 9.39
N ASP A 147 -0.42 9.58 9.62
CA ASP A 147 -1.74 9.03 9.93
C ASP A 147 -2.68 9.25 8.75
N HIS A 148 -3.33 8.18 8.29
CA HIS A 148 -4.28 8.21 7.18
C HIS A 148 -5.71 8.30 7.71
N HIS A 149 -6.48 9.20 7.11
CA HIS A 149 -7.87 9.48 7.45
C HIS A 149 -8.76 9.34 6.20
N PRO A 150 -9.03 8.11 5.78
CA PRO A 150 -9.68 7.85 4.49
C PRO A 150 -11.07 8.47 4.42
N ASP A 151 -11.40 9.02 3.24
CA ASP A 151 -12.78 9.36 2.90
C ASP A 151 -13.56 8.07 2.60
N ALA A 152 -14.54 7.76 3.43
CA ALA A 152 -15.39 6.58 3.26
C ALA A 152 -16.26 6.64 1.98
N GLY A 153 -16.44 7.81 1.39
CA GLY A 153 -17.19 8.01 0.15
C GLY A 153 -16.38 7.76 -1.13
N LYS A 154 -15.06 7.59 -1.03
CA LYS A 154 -14.19 7.47 -2.20
C LYS A 154 -14.37 6.13 -2.92
N SER A 155 -14.78 6.19 -4.18
CA SER A 155 -14.97 5.00 -5.03
C SER A 155 -13.63 4.35 -5.38
N ARG A 156 -13.57 3.02 -5.35
CA ARG A 156 -12.45 2.20 -5.84
C ARG A 156 -12.62 1.72 -7.28
N ALA A 157 -13.69 2.12 -7.97
CA ALA A 157 -14.05 1.60 -9.30
C ALA A 157 -12.93 1.77 -10.35
N GLN A 158 -12.07 2.77 -10.18
CA GLN A 158 -10.94 3.01 -11.08
C GLN A 158 -9.75 2.05 -10.90
N TYR A 159 -9.67 1.30 -9.79
CA TYR A 159 -8.49 0.47 -9.49
C TYR A 159 -8.38 -0.74 -10.40
N LEU A 160 -9.47 -1.44 -10.64
CA LEU A 160 -9.45 -2.65 -11.47
C LEU A 160 -8.97 -2.38 -12.92
N PRO A 161 -9.52 -1.40 -13.67
CA PRO A 161 -9.02 -1.06 -15.00
C PRO A 161 -7.54 -0.64 -15.04
N LEU A 162 -7.08 0.07 -14.00
CA LEU A 162 -5.68 0.50 -13.91
C LEU A 162 -4.74 -0.67 -13.60
N LEU A 163 -5.16 -1.65 -12.80
CA LEU A 163 -4.38 -2.86 -12.55
C LEU A 163 -4.32 -3.77 -13.78
N GLU A 164 -5.43 -3.89 -14.52
CA GLU A 164 -5.41 -4.59 -15.82
C GLU A 164 -4.47 -3.91 -16.82
N LEU A 165 -4.41 -2.57 -16.80
CA LEU A 165 -3.45 -1.82 -17.61
C LEU A 165 -2.01 -2.09 -17.13
N ALA A 166 -1.74 -2.03 -15.83
CA ALA A 166 -0.43 -2.26 -15.24
C ALA A 166 0.14 -3.63 -15.62
N VAL A 167 -0.67 -4.69 -15.53
CA VAL A 167 -0.26 -6.05 -15.91
C VAL A 167 -0.06 -6.20 -17.42
N ARG A 168 -0.77 -5.43 -18.26
CA ARG A 168 -0.54 -5.42 -19.72
C ARG A 168 0.76 -4.70 -20.09
N GLU A 169 1.08 -3.60 -19.40
CA GLU A 169 2.31 -2.83 -19.64
C GLU A 169 3.56 -3.57 -19.15
N ASP A 170 3.46 -4.24 -18.00
CA ASP A 170 4.54 -5.04 -17.42
C ASP A 170 4.01 -6.39 -16.90
N PRO A 171 3.96 -7.42 -17.77
CA PRO A 171 3.46 -8.74 -17.38
C PRO A 171 4.42 -9.52 -16.45
N HIS A 172 5.64 -9.04 -16.24
CA HIS A 172 6.65 -9.60 -15.34
C HIS A 172 6.66 -8.94 -13.96
N ASN A 173 5.80 -7.95 -13.72
CA ASN A 173 5.66 -7.31 -12.43
C ASN A 173 4.76 -8.16 -11.52
N ASP A 174 5.39 -8.92 -10.63
CA ASP A 174 4.72 -9.81 -9.66
C ASP A 174 3.79 -9.04 -8.73
N ARG A 175 4.23 -7.87 -8.24
CA ARG A 175 3.41 -7.02 -7.38
C ARG A 175 2.11 -6.58 -8.07
N ASN A 176 2.16 -6.13 -9.32
CA ASN A 176 0.96 -5.74 -10.07
C ASN A 176 0.03 -6.94 -10.29
N MET A 177 0.61 -8.12 -10.56
CA MET A 177 -0.15 -9.36 -10.72
C MET A 177 -0.85 -9.76 -9.42
N HIS A 178 -0.16 -9.66 -8.27
CA HIS A 178 -0.74 -9.88 -6.94
C HIS A 178 -1.92 -8.94 -6.68
N TYR A 179 -1.72 -7.62 -6.89
CA TYR A 179 -2.78 -6.63 -6.66
C TYR A 179 -3.97 -6.81 -7.60
N LEU A 180 -3.75 -7.18 -8.86
CA LEU A 180 -4.84 -7.48 -9.79
C LEU A 180 -5.69 -8.66 -9.30
N GLY A 181 -5.05 -9.75 -8.87
CA GLY A 181 -5.75 -10.89 -8.29
C GLY A 181 -6.56 -10.52 -7.05
N ARG A 182 -5.99 -9.69 -6.17
CA ARG A 182 -6.67 -9.16 -4.98
C ARG A 182 -7.87 -8.28 -5.35
N GLU A 183 -7.75 -7.42 -6.36
CA GLU A 183 -8.86 -6.55 -6.76
C GLU A 183 -10.00 -7.35 -7.42
N TYR A 184 -9.70 -8.38 -8.19
CA TYR A 184 -10.72 -9.33 -8.65
C TYR A 184 -11.45 -10.02 -7.49
N LEU A 185 -10.73 -10.37 -6.39
CA LEU A 185 -11.36 -10.90 -5.18
C LEU A 185 -12.37 -9.91 -4.59
N PHE A 186 -11.98 -8.63 -4.45
CA PHE A 186 -12.85 -7.58 -3.91
C PHE A 186 -14.04 -7.28 -4.81
N ALA A 187 -13.88 -7.41 -6.12
CA ALA A 187 -14.95 -7.29 -7.10
C ALA A 187 -15.88 -8.53 -7.17
N GLY A 188 -15.57 -9.61 -6.44
CA GLY A 188 -16.33 -10.86 -6.49
C GLY A 188 -16.12 -11.67 -7.76
N ASN A 189 -15.12 -11.34 -8.56
CA ASN A 189 -14.78 -12.09 -9.77
C ASN A 189 -13.83 -13.25 -9.41
N TRP A 190 -14.41 -14.29 -8.82
CA TRP A 190 -13.66 -15.41 -8.24
C TRP A 190 -12.81 -16.17 -9.23
N GLN A 191 -13.32 -16.38 -10.47
CA GLN A 191 -12.57 -17.09 -11.49
C GLN A 191 -11.35 -16.28 -11.95
N ALA A 192 -11.52 -15.01 -12.27
CA ALA A 192 -10.41 -14.13 -12.67
C ALA A 192 -9.38 -13.98 -11.54
N CYS A 193 -9.85 -13.90 -10.29
CA CYS A 193 -8.97 -13.90 -9.10
C CYS A 193 -8.11 -15.18 -9.08
N ALA A 194 -8.74 -16.36 -9.18
CA ALA A 194 -8.04 -17.64 -9.11
C ALA A 194 -7.01 -17.79 -10.25
N ASP A 195 -7.37 -17.43 -11.48
CA ASP A 195 -6.49 -17.55 -12.63
C ASP A 195 -5.30 -16.57 -12.54
N THR A 196 -5.57 -15.33 -12.11
CA THR A 196 -4.52 -14.30 -11.94
C THR A 196 -3.54 -14.69 -10.83
N LEU A 197 -4.03 -15.14 -9.67
CA LEU A 197 -3.15 -15.51 -8.56
C LEU A 197 -2.36 -16.78 -8.80
N ARG A 198 -2.89 -17.74 -9.58
CA ARG A 198 -2.08 -18.89 -10.04
C ARG A 198 -0.94 -18.45 -10.96
N ARG A 199 -1.19 -17.47 -11.86
CA ARG A 199 -0.13 -16.88 -12.67
C ARG A 199 0.93 -16.20 -11.79
N HIS A 200 0.52 -15.35 -10.84
CA HIS A 200 1.44 -14.71 -9.88
C HIS A 200 2.32 -15.75 -9.17
N LEU A 201 1.74 -16.81 -8.61
CA LEU A 201 2.47 -17.86 -7.89
C LEU A 201 3.44 -18.67 -8.77
N ALA A 202 3.25 -18.66 -10.09
CA ALA A 202 4.11 -19.31 -11.08
C ALA A 202 5.22 -18.38 -11.61
N MET A 203 5.20 -17.08 -11.30
CA MET A 203 6.21 -16.12 -11.76
C MET A 203 7.53 -16.32 -11.03
N PRO A 204 8.67 -16.34 -11.74
CA PRO A 204 10.00 -16.42 -11.12
C PRO A 204 10.31 -15.19 -10.23
N GLU A 205 9.76 -14.03 -10.59
CA GLU A 205 9.91 -12.75 -9.91
C GLU A 205 9.19 -12.74 -8.56
N ALA A 206 8.10 -13.50 -8.40
CA ALA A 206 7.33 -13.60 -7.17
C ALA A 206 8.08 -14.39 -6.09
N ALA A 207 9.14 -13.80 -5.55
CA ALA A 207 10.03 -14.46 -4.59
C ALA A 207 9.73 -14.11 -3.12
N TRP A 208 8.95 -13.06 -2.85
CA TRP A 208 8.65 -12.63 -1.49
C TRP A 208 7.58 -13.54 -0.84
N ALA A 209 7.99 -14.33 0.14
CA ALA A 209 7.15 -15.35 0.77
C ALA A 209 5.85 -14.78 1.38
N ASP A 210 5.90 -13.58 1.98
CA ASP A 210 4.74 -12.97 2.60
C ASP A 210 3.66 -12.58 1.56
N GLU A 211 4.06 -12.04 0.41
CA GLU A 211 3.16 -11.71 -0.69
C GLU A 211 2.61 -12.98 -1.37
N ARG A 212 3.46 -13.99 -1.57
CA ARG A 212 3.03 -15.30 -2.06
C ARG A 212 2.00 -15.94 -1.12
N CYS A 213 2.24 -15.86 0.19
CA CYS A 213 1.30 -16.33 1.21
C CYS A 213 -0.05 -15.59 1.10
N ALA A 214 -0.04 -14.26 0.94
CA ALA A 214 -1.26 -13.49 0.75
C ALA A 214 -2.01 -13.92 -0.53
N SER A 215 -1.30 -14.14 -1.63
CA SER A 215 -1.89 -14.68 -2.87
C SER A 215 -2.51 -16.05 -2.68
N MET A 216 -1.86 -16.96 -1.94
CA MET A 216 -2.42 -18.28 -1.62
C MET A 216 -3.69 -18.18 -0.77
N ARG A 217 -3.73 -17.27 0.20
CA ARG A 217 -4.91 -17.01 1.05
C ARG A 217 -6.10 -16.49 0.22
N PHE A 218 -5.85 -15.53 -0.68
CA PHE A 218 -6.88 -15.00 -1.58
C PHE A 218 -7.35 -16.03 -2.59
N LEU A 219 -6.43 -16.84 -3.12
CA LEU A 219 -6.76 -17.96 -4.01
C LEU A 219 -7.60 -19.01 -3.29
N ALA A 220 -7.27 -19.38 -2.05
CA ALA A 220 -8.08 -20.28 -1.24
C ALA A 220 -9.51 -19.78 -1.08
N ARG A 221 -9.68 -18.48 -0.81
CA ARG A 221 -11.00 -17.86 -0.71
C ARG A 221 -11.75 -17.86 -2.04
N ALA A 222 -11.08 -17.58 -3.17
CA ALA A 222 -11.70 -17.63 -4.49
C ALA A 222 -12.16 -19.06 -4.83
N GLU A 223 -11.33 -20.08 -4.58
CA GLU A 223 -11.67 -21.50 -4.77
C GLU A 223 -12.89 -21.90 -3.93
N GLN A 224 -12.95 -21.44 -2.67
CA GLN A 224 -14.11 -21.70 -1.82
C GLN A 224 -15.40 -21.08 -2.41
N MET A 225 -15.32 -19.84 -2.90
CA MET A 225 -16.47 -19.18 -3.52
C MET A 225 -16.92 -19.82 -4.84
N LEU A 226 -16.01 -20.54 -5.52
CA LEU A 226 -16.29 -21.36 -6.69
C LEU A 226 -16.83 -22.77 -6.34
N GLY A 227 -16.91 -23.12 -5.04
CA GLY A 227 -17.35 -24.42 -4.59
C GLY A 227 -16.27 -25.52 -4.64
N HIS A 228 -15.02 -25.15 -4.83
CA HIS A 228 -13.87 -26.08 -4.95
C HIS A 228 -13.22 -26.29 -3.57
N GLU A 229 -13.96 -26.85 -2.60
CA GLU A 229 -13.55 -26.97 -1.20
C GLU A 229 -12.19 -27.66 -0.98
N THR A 230 -11.92 -28.74 -1.73
CA THR A 230 -10.63 -29.46 -1.63
C THR A 230 -9.47 -28.59 -2.08
N ASN A 231 -9.63 -27.83 -3.17
CA ASN A 231 -8.59 -26.90 -3.64
C ASN A 231 -8.38 -25.77 -2.63
N ALA A 232 -9.47 -25.22 -2.09
CA ALA A 232 -9.41 -24.16 -1.07
C ALA A 232 -8.59 -24.62 0.14
N GLU A 233 -8.84 -25.81 0.66
CA GLU A 233 -8.10 -26.38 1.78
C GLU A 233 -6.60 -26.55 1.47
N GLN A 234 -6.27 -27.08 0.28
CA GLN A 234 -4.88 -27.21 -0.14
C GLN A 234 -4.15 -25.86 -0.21
N TRP A 235 -4.82 -24.81 -0.66
CA TRP A 235 -4.23 -23.48 -0.70
C TRP A 235 -4.06 -22.86 0.70
N HIS A 236 -4.97 -23.11 1.64
CA HIS A 236 -4.79 -22.72 3.04
C HIS A 236 -3.58 -23.40 3.66
N LEU A 237 -3.40 -24.72 3.45
CA LEU A 237 -2.23 -25.46 3.92
C LEU A 237 -0.92 -24.90 3.35
N ARG A 238 -0.90 -24.64 2.01
CA ARG A 238 0.28 -24.03 1.36
C ARG A 238 0.59 -22.66 1.91
N ALA A 239 -0.41 -21.81 2.16
CA ALA A 239 -0.22 -20.49 2.75
C ALA A 239 0.42 -20.56 4.15
N CYS A 240 -0.01 -21.51 4.99
CA CYS A 240 0.59 -21.75 6.30
C CYS A 240 2.05 -22.21 6.21
N ALA A 241 2.38 -23.01 5.19
CA ALA A 241 3.74 -23.49 4.97
C ALA A 241 4.66 -22.42 4.34
N GLU A 242 4.14 -21.55 3.46
CA GLU A 242 4.90 -20.50 2.79
C GLU A 242 5.40 -19.43 3.77
N ALA A 243 4.53 -18.97 4.68
CA ALA A 243 4.89 -17.94 5.66
C ALA A 243 4.38 -18.30 7.08
N PRO A 244 4.98 -19.29 7.73
CA PRO A 244 4.52 -19.80 9.02
C PRO A 244 4.69 -18.80 10.18
N HIS A 245 5.45 -17.73 9.96
CA HIS A 245 5.67 -16.62 10.89
C HIS A 245 4.55 -15.57 10.88
N LEU A 246 3.67 -15.58 9.86
CA LEU A 246 2.50 -14.70 9.79
C LEU A 246 1.31 -15.32 10.53
N ARG A 247 0.46 -14.50 11.13
CA ARG A 247 -0.78 -14.92 11.79
C ARG A 247 -1.90 -15.22 10.82
N GLU A 248 -1.97 -14.46 9.75
CA GLU A 248 -3.07 -14.41 8.80
C GLU A 248 -3.39 -15.76 8.14
N PRO A 249 -2.41 -16.55 7.63
CA PRO A 249 -2.72 -17.85 7.02
C PRO A 249 -3.35 -18.83 8.02
N TRP A 250 -2.89 -18.83 9.27
CA TRP A 250 -3.45 -19.69 10.32
C TRP A 250 -4.88 -19.29 10.68
N LEU A 251 -5.16 -17.98 10.75
CA LEU A 251 -6.50 -17.47 11.05
C LEU A 251 -7.47 -17.75 9.90
N ASP A 252 -7.06 -17.56 8.65
CA ASP A 252 -7.92 -17.80 7.49
C ASP A 252 -8.24 -19.29 7.35
N TYR A 253 -7.27 -20.17 7.61
CA TYR A 253 -7.51 -21.62 7.64
C TYR A 253 -8.40 -22.02 8.82
N ALA A 254 -8.21 -21.44 10.01
CA ALA A 254 -9.09 -21.68 11.14
C ALA A 254 -10.55 -21.28 10.84
N ARG A 255 -10.76 -20.15 10.16
CA ARG A 255 -12.10 -19.71 9.72
C ARG A 255 -12.70 -20.65 8.68
N PHE A 256 -11.90 -21.21 7.79
CA PHE A 256 -12.32 -22.21 6.82
C PHE A 256 -12.80 -23.48 7.52
N LEU A 257 -12.03 -24.03 8.48
CA LEU A 257 -12.40 -25.22 9.26
C LEU A 257 -13.64 -24.97 10.14
N TYR A 258 -13.76 -23.78 10.74
CA TYR A 258 -14.95 -23.39 11.51
C TYR A 258 -16.24 -23.51 10.67
N ARG A 259 -16.21 -23.06 9.41
CA ARG A 259 -17.37 -23.16 8.49
C ARG A 259 -17.68 -24.61 8.10
N ARG A 260 -16.73 -25.50 8.23
CA ARG A 260 -16.90 -26.94 8.00
C ARG A 260 -17.21 -27.73 9.28
N GLU A 261 -17.40 -27.03 10.39
CA GLU A 261 -17.70 -27.63 11.70
C GLU A 261 -16.54 -28.51 12.25
N ASP A 262 -15.31 -28.37 11.69
CA ASP A 262 -14.11 -28.95 12.27
C ASP A 262 -13.56 -28.03 13.37
N PHE A 263 -14.16 -28.15 14.56
CA PHE A 263 -13.81 -27.29 15.69
C PHE A 263 -12.47 -27.65 16.33
N ASP A 264 -12.04 -28.89 16.28
CA ASP A 264 -10.73 -29.32 16.82
C ASP A 264 -9.60 -28.75 15.99
N GLY A 265 -9.66 -28.88 14.67
CA GLY A 265 -8.73 -28.27 13.73
C GLY A 265 -8.70 -26.75 13.86
N MET A 266 -9.87 -26.11 13.93
CA MET A 266 -9.99 -24.65 14.13
C MET A 266 -9.28 -24.20 15.41
N VAL A 267 -9.50 -24.87 16.56
CA VAL A 267 -8.86 -24.51 17.84
C VAL A 267 -7.35 -24.66 17.75
N PHE A 268 -6.85 -25.73 17.13
CA PHE A 268 -5.42 -25.95 16.93
C PHE A 268 -4.77 -24.79 16.16
N LEU A 269 -5.36 -24.40 15.02
CA LEU A 269 -4.85 -23.33 14.16
C LEU A 269 -4.96 -21.93 14.83
N ALA A 270 -6.05 -21.67 15.54
CA ALA A 270 -6.23 -20.43 16.30
C ALA A 270 -5.17 -20.27 17.40
N ARG A 271 -4.86 -21.35 18.14
CA ARG A 271 -3.78 -21.35 19.13
C ARG A 271 -2.42 -21.08 18.50
N LYS A 272 -2.16 -21.66 17.32
CA LYS A 272 -0.93 -21.38 16.55
C LYS A 272 -0.84 -19.90 16.17
N ALA A 273 -1.91 -19.31 15.65
CA ALA A 273 -1.95 -17.88 15.31
C ALA A 273 -1.69 -16.99 16.54
N LEU A 274 -2.29 -17.32 17.69
CA LEU A 274 -2.10 -16.58 18.95
C LEU A 274 -0.68 -16.68 19.51
N SER A 275 0.06 -17.77 19.22
CA SER A 275 1.44 -17.94 19.65
C SER A 275 2.44 -17.06 18.90
N ILE A 276 2.04 -16.43 17.78
CA ILE A 276 2.90 -15.54 16.98
C ILE A 276 2.82 -14.14 17.58
N GLY A 277 3.89 -13.69 18.23
CA GLY A 277 3.96 -12.42 18.96
C GLY A 277 4.30 -11.20 18.11
N GLU A 278 5.20 -11.37 17.14
CA GLU A 278 5.70 -10.27 16.32
C GLU A 278 4.77 -9.91 15.16
N ARG A 279 4.74 -8.61 14.82
CA ARG A 279 4.11 -8.11 13.60
C ARG A 279 5.18 -7.70 12.61
N PRO A 280 5.09 -8.10 11.33
CA PRO A 280 6.03 -7.64 10.31
C PRO A 280 5.90 -6.12 10.12
N ARG A 281 7.01 -5.47 9.74
CA ARG A 281 7.04 -4.03 9.42
C ARG A 281 6.48 -3.71 8.04
N SER A 282 6.28 -4.70 7.20
CA SER A 282 5.67 -4.58 5.88
C SER A 282 4.21 -5.05 5.92
N TYR A 283 3.40 -4.46 5.04
CA TYR A 283 1.99 -4.79 4.89
C TYR A 283 1.75 -5.51 3.57
N ILE A 284 1.03 -6.64 3.66
CA ILE A 284 0.52 -7.39 2.50
C ILE A 284 -0.93 -7.81 2.74
#